data_8d6cfe182e632037fb0d60c2a132a1db
#
_entry.id   8d6cfe182e632037fb0d60c2a132a1db
#
_cell.length_a   1.000
_cell.length_b   1.000
_cell.length_c   1.000
_cell.angle_alpha   90.00
_cell.angle_beta   90.00
_cell.angle_gamma   90.00
#
_symmetry.space_group_name_H-M   'P 1'
#
loop_
_entity.id
_entity.type
_entity.pdbx_description
1 polymer ?
#
loop_
_entity_poly.entity_id
_entity_poly.type
_entity_poly.pdbx_seq_one_letter_code
_entity_poly.pdbx_strand_id
1 'polypeptide(L)'
;LAPERPNIFVQSHVTGHTELAWVLSCLTPIGELQRMTQFKEKAARLGFNVGEGNDIKFTHDGARAGASVNAGLLMYPVLMAADILLYNADFVPVGNDQRQHLELCRDLAQRFNQNYSETFTVPKAYIPKQGARIMALQDPERKMSKSDENQSSTLYILDEPSTLKKKIMSSVTDSGSEILVSDDKPGISNLLQVYSTMSGRSVAEIEGSLKGEGYGTLKKEVADAVISVLEPVQTKYK
;
A
#
# COMPACT_ATOMS: atom_id res chain seq x y z
N LEU A 1 14.81 11.14 -4.45
CA LEU A 1 14.89 10.47 -5.76
C LEU A 1 14.63 11.52 -6.82
N ALA A 2 15.64 11.87 -7.61
CA ALA A 2 15.45 12.68 -8.79
C ALA A 2 14.71 11.84 -9.83
N PRO A 3 13.44 12.16 -10.17
CA PRO A 3 12.62 11.30 -11.02
C PRO A 3 12.91 11.48 -12.50
N GLU A 4 14.10 11.99 -12.85
CA GLU A 4 14.38 12.47 -14.19
C GLU A 4 14.36 11.38 -15.27
N ARG A 5 14.49 10.08 -14.89
CA ARG A 5 14.29 8.94 -15.81
C ARG A 5 13.96 7.66 -15.04
N PRO A 6 12.72 7.43 -14.59
CA PRO A 6 12.34 6.11 -14.11
C PRO A 6 12.34 5.13 -15.28
N ASN A 7 12.94 3.96 -15.08
CA ASN A 7 12.79 2.86 -16.04
C ASN A 7 11.43 2.20 -15.79
N ILE A 8 10.49 2.41 -16.71
CA ILE A 8 9.17 1.77 -16.67
C ILE A 8 9.15 0.67 -17.72
N PHE A 9 8.83 -0.54 -17.32
CA PHE A 9 8.76 -1.69 -18.22
C PHE A 9 7.64 -2.65 -17.78
N VAL A 10 7.22 -3.52 -18.69
CA VAL A 10 6.27 -4.60 -18.39
C VAL A 10 7.08 -5.78 -17.86
N GLN A 11 6.77 -6.25 -16.65
CA GLN A 11 7.49 -7.33 -15.96
C GLN A 11 7.65 -8.58 -16.86
N SER A 12 6.60 -8.99 -17.56
CA SER A 12 6.63 -10.17 -18.42
C SER A 12 7.50 -10.04 -19.68
N HIS A 13 7.97 -8.83 -20.02
CA HIS A 13 8.92 -8.61 -21.10
C HIS A 13 10.38 -8.81 -20.67
N VAL A 14 10.62 -9.00 -19.37
CA VAL A 14 11.96 -9.25 -18.81
C VAL A 14 11.97 -10.65 -18.21
N THR A 15 12.41 -11.64 -18.99
CA THR A 15 12.40 -13.06 -18.60
C THR A 15 13.20 -13.36 -17.34
N GLY A 16 14.23 -12.55 -17.04
CA GLY A 16 15.05 -12.68 -15.86
C GLY A 16 14.26 -12.70 -14.53
N HIS A 17 13.07 -12.07 -14.47
CA HIS A 17 12.22 -12.13 -13.27
C HIS A 17 11.77 -13.57 -12.97
N THR A 18 11.26 -14.26 -13.98
CA THR A 18 10.78 -15.64 -13.82
C THR A 18 11.93 -16.66 -13.70
N GLU A 19 13.03 -16.43 -14.39
CA GLU A 19 14.24 -17.25 -14.26
C GLU A 19 14.82 -17.17 -12.85
N LEU A 20 15.02 -15.97 -12.34
CA LEU A 20 15.50 -15.76 -10.98
C LEU A 20 14.50 -16.28 -9.94
N ALA A 21 13.19 -16.06 -10.16
CA ALA A 21 12.16 -16.59 -9.26
C ALA A 21 12.23 -18.13 -9.17
N TRP A 22 12.49 -18.82 -10.28
CA TRP A 22 12.70 -20.26 -10.27
C TRP A 22 13.92 -20.66 -9.44
N VAL A 23 15.07 -20.02 -9.64
CA VAL A 23 16.29 -20.27 -8.88
C VAL A 23 16.06 -20.06 -7.38
N LEU A 24 15.45 -18.92 -7.01
CA LEU A 24 15.15 -18.62 -5.61
C LEU A 24 14.14 -19.59 -5.00
N SER A 25 13.19 -20.11 -5.81
CA SER A 25 12.23 -21.11 -5.37
C SER A 25 12.92 -22.41 -4.92
N CYS A 26 13.99 -22.80 -5.61
CA CYS A 26 14.79 -23.99 -5.23
C CYS A 26 15.53 -23.79 -3.88
N LEU A 27 15.66 -22.56 -3.41
CA LEU A 27 16.30 -22.23 -2.14
C LEU A 27 15.28 -21.87 -1.04
N THR A 28 13.99 -21.84 -1.36
CA THR A 28 12.94 -21.39 -0.43
C THR A 28 12.26 -22.58 0.21
N PRO A 29 12.38 -22.78 1.54
CA PRO A 29 11.62 -23.80 2.24
C PRO A 29 10.10 -23.53 2.17
N ILE A 30 9.31 -24.53 1.83
CA ILE A 30 7.85 -24.46 1.74
C ILE A 30 7.24 -23.92 3.05
N GLY A 31 7.76 -24.33 4.21
CA GLY A 31 7.29 -23.89 5.50
C GLY A 31 7.44 -22.37 5.73
N GLU A 32 8.41 -21.70 5.12
CA GLU A 32 8.54 -20.24 5.18
C GLU A 32 7.37 -19.57 4.44
N LEU A 33 7.03 -20.06 3.25
CA LEU A 33 5.92 -19.54 2.45
C LEU A 33 4.56 -19.80 3.12
N GLN A 34 4.38 -20.97 3.72
CA GLN A 34 3.14 -21.32 4.44
C GLN A 34 2.91 -20.47 5.70
N ARG A 35 3.98 -19.96 6.33
CA ARG A 35 3.90 -19.06 7.49
C ARG A 35 3.58 -17.62 7.12
N MET A 36 3.64 -17.24 5.84
CA MET A 36 3.34 -15.88 5.40
C MET A 36 1.90 -15.50 5.75
N THR A 37 1.74 -14.37 6.45
CA THR A 37 0.44 -13.86 6.90
C THR A 37 -0.52 -13.67 5.72
N GLN A 38 -0.06 -13.05 4.65
CA GLN A 38 -0.89 -12.84 3.46
C GLN A 38 -1.29 -14.14 2.75
N PHE A 39 -0.44 -15.18 2.79
CA PHE A 39 -0.84 -16.49 2.28
C PHE A 39 -2.00 -17.06 3.09
N LYS A 40 -1.90 -17.04 4.43
CA LYS A 40 -2.94 -17.52 5.34
C LYS A 40 -4.26 -16.75 5.16
N GLU A 41 -4.20 -15.42 5.10
CA GLU A 41 -5.38 -14.57 4.89
C GLU A 41 -6.09 -14.84 3.56
N LYS A 42 -5.31 -14.95 2.46
CA LYS A 42 -5.87 -15.22 1.14
C LYS A 42 -6.43 -16.64 1.03
N ALA A 43 -5.75 -17.63 1.62
CA ALA A 43 -6.25 -19.01 1.70
C ALA A 43 -7.56 -19.08 2.51
N ALA A 44 -7.63 -18.36 3.65
CA ALA A 44 -8.83 -18.29 4.47
C ALA A 44 -10.03 -17.69 3.71
N ARG A 45 -9.81 -16.64 2.89
CA ARG A 45 -10.86 -16.06 2.03
C ARG A 45 -11.39 -17.03 0.97
N LEU A 46 -10.60 -18.04 0.61
CA LEU A 46 -11.00 -19.13 -0.29
C LEU A 46 -11.64 -20.31 0.46
N GLY A 47 -11.78 -20.24 1.80
CA GLY A 47 -12.34 -21.29 2.64
C GLY A 47 -11.32 -22.35 3.09
N PHE A 48 -10.02 -22.03 3.02
CA PHE A 48 -8.96 -22.92 3.46
C PHE A 48 -8.29 -22.38 4.72
N ASN A 49 -8.29 -23.15 5.80
CA ASN A 49 -7.51 -22.82 7.00
C ASN A 49 -6.12 -23.44 6.93
N VAL A 50 -5.12 -22.58 7.08
CA VAL A 50 -3.72 -23.02 7.26
C VAL A 50 -3.50 -23.13 8.77
N GLY A 51 -3.46 -24.35 9.30
CA GLY A 51 -3.29 -24.62 10.72
C GLY A 51 -1.94 -24.13 11.27
N GLU A 52 -1.84 -24.08 12.60
CA GLU A 52 -0.55 -23.92 13.28
C GLU A 52 0.28 -25.19 13.06
N GLY A 53 1.41 -25.06 12.40
CA GLY A 53 2.23 -26.16 11.91
C GLY A 53 2.23 -26.26 10.40
N ASN A 54 2.84 -27.29 9.86
CA ASN A 54 2.94 -27.51 8.40
C ASN A 54 1.69 -28.18 7.79
N ASP A 55 0.63 -28.39 8.56
CA ASP A 55 -0.58 -29.06 8.09
C ASP A 55 -1.56 -28.02 7.53
N ILE A 56 -1.70 -28.01 6.20
CA ILE A 56 -2.80 -27.33 5.54
C ILE A 56 -4.06 -28.19 5.79
N LYS A 57 -4.87 -27.80 6.74
CA LYS A 57 -6.19 -28.41 6.95
C LYS A 57 -7.20 -27.71 6.05
N PHE A 58 -7.68 -28.45 5.06
CA PHE A 58 -8.77 -28.00 4.21
C PHE A 58 -10.07 -28.17 4.98
N THR A 59 -10.64 -27.09 5.52
CA THR A 59 -12.00 -27.11 6.03
C THR A 59 -12.95 -26.66 4.91
N HIS A 60 -13.88 -27.53 4.56
CA HIS A 60 -14.86 -27.32 3.47
C HIS A 60 -16.03 -26.39 3.86
N ASP A 61 -16.03 -25.79 5.04
CA ASP A 61 -17.12 -24.94 5.51
C ASP A 61 -17.06 -23.56 4.82
N GLY A 62 -17.79 -23.44 3.71
CA GLY A 62 -18.00 -22.16 3.01
C GLY A 62 -17.14 -21.89 1.79
N ALA A 63 -16.33 -22.82 1.33
CA ALA A 63 -15.55 -22.64 0.10
C ALA A 63 -16.51 -22.49 -1.11
N ARG A 64 -16.29 -21.46 -1.92
CA ARG A 64 -17.00 -21.31 -3.19
C ARG A 64 -16.69 -22.51 -4.08
N ALA A 65 -17.70 -23.06 -4.75
CA ALA A 65 -17.51 -24.18 -5.68
C ALA A 65 -16.40 -23.83 -6.69
N GLY A 66 -15.36 -24.69 -6.78
CA GLY A 66 -14.20 -24.50 -7.66
C GLY A 66 -13.08 -23.60 -7.08
N ALA A 67 -13.17 -23.12 -5.84
CA ALA A 67 -12.06 -22.42 -5.20
C ALA A 67 -10.91 -23.38 -4.88
N SER A 68 -9.67 -22.98 -5.20
CA SER A 68 -8.47 -23.76 -4.88
C SER A 68 -7.32 -22.83 -4.47
N VAL A 69 -6.50 -23.30 -3.53
CA VAL A 69 -5.21 -22.68 -3.23
C VAL A 69 -4.20 -23.20 -4.22
N ASN A 70 -3.83 -22.40 -5.20
CA ASN A 70 -2.90 -22.79 -6.25
C ASN A 70 -1.44 -22.47 -5.88
N ALA A 71 -0.49 -23.09 -6.60
CA ALA A 71 0.93 -22.86 -6.40
C ALA A 71 1.34 -21.39 -6.54
N GLY A 72 0.69 -20.63 -7.44
CA GLY A 72 0.98 -19.22 -7.62
C GLY A 72 0.68 -18.39 -6.36
N LEU A 73 -0.37 -18.74 -5.60
CA LEU A 73 -0.68 -18.07 -4.33
C LEU A 73 0.39 -18.33 -3.26
N LEU A 74 1.02 -19.51 -3.28
CA LEU A 74 2.11 -19.85 -2.38
C LEU A 74 3.43 -19.19 -2.81
N MET A 75 3.69 -19.15 -4.12
CA MET A 75 5.01 -18.82 -4.69
C MET A 75 5.20 -17.35 -5.04
N TYR A 76 4.13 -16.52 -5.14
CA TYR A 76 4.29 -15.12 -5.55
C TYR A 76 5.26 -14.29 -4.67
N PRO A 77 5.48 -14.57 -3.35
CA PRO A 77 6.48 -13.83 -2.58
C PRO A 77 7.91 -14.04 -3.10
N VAL A 78 8.18 -15.21 -3.69
CA VAL A 78 9.49 -15.50 -4.29
C VAL A 78 9.66 -14.74 -5.60
N LEU A 79 8.61 -14.59 -6.41
CA LEU A 79 8.63 -13.73 -7.59
C LEU A 79 8.85 -12.26 -7.20
N MET A 80 8.21 -11.78 -6.13
CA MET A 80 8.47 -10.44 -5.62
C MET A 80 9.93 -10.27 -5.15
N ALA A 81 10.52 -11.28 -4.52
CA ALA A 81 11.94 -11.26 -4.19
C ALA A 81 12.83 -11.18 -5.43
N ALA A 82 12.51 -11.92 -6.50
CA ALA A 82 13.19 -11.83 -7.77
C ALA A 82 13.06 -10.44 -8.41
N ASP A 83 11.86 -9.82 -8.37
CA ASP A 83 11.61 -8.46 -8.87
C ASP A 83 12.51 -7.41 -8.19
N ILE A 84 12.91 -7.63 -6.96
CA ILE A 84 13.76 -6.74 -6.18
C ILE A 84 15.25 -7.07 -6.40
N LEU A 85 15.62 -8.35 -6.27
CA LEU A 85 17.02 -8.78 -6.27
C LEU A 85 17.66 -8.71 -7.66
N LEU A 86 16.87 -8.89 -8.72
CA LEU A 86 17.36 -8.75 -10.11
C LEU A 86 18.02 -7.40 -10.38
N TYR A 87 17.60 -6.35 -9.69
CA TYR A 87 18.07 -4.99 -9.84
C TYR A 87 19.03 -4.52 -8.74
N ASN A 88 19.40 -5.40 -7.81
CA ASN A 88 20.27 -5.07 -6.67
C ASN A 88 19.82 -3.80 -5.92
N ALA A 89 18.52 -3.68 -5.66
CA ALA A 89 17.95 -2.50 -5.03
C ALA A 89 18.45 -2.34 -3.58
N ASP A 90 18.98 -1.17 -3.23
CA ASP A 90 19.39 -0.85 -1.85
C ASP A 90 18.19 -0.60 -0.94
N PHE A 91 17.15 0.07 -1.48
CA PHE A 91 15.94 0.44 -0.74
C PHE A 91 14.69 0.06 -1.53
N VAL A 92 13.71 -0.49 -0.82
CA VAL A 92 12.41 -0.85 -1.39
C VAL A 92 11.32 -0.10 -0.65
N PRO A 93 10.60 0.84 -1.31
CA PRO A 93 9.45 1.52 -0.73
C PRO A 93 8.30 0.51 -0.57
N VAL A 94 7.91 0.24 0.65
CA VAL A 94 6.83 -0.72 0.96
C VAL A 94 5.92 -0.20 2.05
N GLY A 95 4.64 -0.59 1.99
CA GLY A 95 3.73 -0.46 3.12
C GLY A 95 4.02 -1.52 4.19
N ASN A 96 3.46 -1.32 5.38
CA ASN A 96 3.64 -2.23 6.51
C ASN A 96 3.18 -3.66 6.22
N ASP A 97 2.15 -3.82 5.38
CA ASP A 97 1.61 -5.10 4.95
C ASP A 97 2.57 -5.91 4.04
N GLN A 98 3.56 -5.25 3.44
CA GLN A 98 4.57 -5.89 2.59
C GLN A 98 5.90 -6.17 3.32
N ARG A 99 5.99 -5.81 4.60
CA ARG A 99 7.23 -5.96 5.38
C ARG A 99 7.71 -7.40 5.42
N GLN A 100 6.80 -8.36 5.66
CA GLN A 100 7.14 -9.78 5.71
C GLN A 100 7.66 -10.32 4.37
N HIS A 101 7.12 -9.84 3.24
CA HIS A 101 7.64 -10.21 1.91
C HIS A 101 9.07 -9.70 1.72
N LEU A 102 9.36 -8.49 2.18
CA LEU A 102 10.71 -7.95 2.08
C LEU A 102 11.70 -8.68 3.02
N GLU A 103 11.25 -9.11 4.19
CA GLU A 103 12.05 -9.96 5.07
C GLU A 103 12.39 -11.29 4.39
N LEU A 104 11.44 -11.96 3.76
CA LEU A 104 11.71 -13.16 2.94
C LEU A 104 12.73 -12.86 1.82
N CYS A 105 12.59 -11.73 1.12
CA CYS A 105 13.52 -11.32 0.08
C CYS A 105 14.96 -11.18 0.63
N ARG A 106 15.11 -10.59 1.81
CA ARG A 106 16.39 -10.42 2.50
C ARG A 106 17.01 -11.76 2.88
N ASP A 107 16.19 -12.67 3.43
CA ASP A 107 16.63 -14.02 3.84
C ASP A 107 17.10 -14.81 2.60
N LEU A 108 16.39 -14.69 1.47
CA LEU A 108 16.78 -15.33 0.21
C LEU A 108 18.08 -14.75 -0.36
N ALA A 109 18.25 -13.43 -0.31
CA ALA A 109 19.50 -12.79 -0.73
C ALA A 109 20.69 -13.28 0.12
N GLN A 110 20.54 -13.29 1.44
CA GLN A 110 21.58 -13.76 2.35
C GLN A 110 21.88 -15.25 2.15
N ARG A 111 20.85 -16.08 2.03
CA ARG A 111 20.98 -17.53 1.79
C ARG A 111 21.71 -17.82 0.48
N PHE A 112 21.36 -17.09 -0.59
CA PHE A 112 22.04 -17.23 -1.87
C PHE A 112 23.51 -16.81 -1.76
N ASN A 113 23.78 -15.65 -1.17
CA ASN A 113 25.15 -15.14 -1.00
C ASN A 113 26.04 -16.08 -0.18
N GLN A 114 25.47 -16.71 0.86
CA GLN A 114 26.18 -17.67 1.70
C GLN A 114 26.46 -19.01 0.98
N ASN A 115 25.51 -19.49 0.18
CA ASN A 115 25.61 -20.80 -0.45
C ASN A 115 26.47 -20.79 -1.73
N TYR A 116 26.55 -19.64 -2.41
CA TYR A 116 27.24 -19.54 -3.71
C TYR A 116 28.33 -18.48 -3.70
N SER A 117 27.95 -17.21 -3.81
CA SER A 117 28.88 -16.07 -3.79
C SER A 117 28.10 -14.80 -3.45
N GLU A 118 28.80 -13.77 -3.02
CA GLU A 118 28.23 -12.44 -2.76
C GLU A 118 27.75 -11.81 -4.08
N THR A 119 26.46 -12.03 -4.39
CA THR A 119 25.81 -11.69 -5.66
C THR A 119 24.76 -10.61 -5.48
N PHE A 120 23.91 -10.74 -4.45
CA PHE A 120 22.77 -9.85 -4.24
C PHE A 120 23.04 -8.82 -3.13
N THR A 121 22.66 -7.58 -3.40
CA THR A 121 22.50 -6.56 -2.36
C THR A 121 21.31 -6.95 -1.46
N VAL A 122 21.51 -6.98 -0.14
CA VAL A 122 20.43 -7.24 0.83
C VAL A 122 19.62 -5.96 1.01
N PRO A 123 18.38 -5.87 0.49
CA PRO A 123 17.63 -4.63 0.44
C PRO A 123 17.16 -4.16 1.81
N LYS A 124 16.93 -2.86 1.95
CA LYS A 124 16.35 -2.24 3.17
C LYS A 124 14.94 -1.75 2.89
N ALA A 125 14.05 -1.92 3.86
CA ALA A 125 12.72 -1.35 3.77
C ALA A 125 12.78 0.18 3.88
N TYR A 126 12.12 0.87 2.96
CA TYR A 126 11.79 2.27 3.10
C TYR A 126 10.30 2.40 3.38
N ILE A 127 9.95 2.61 4.65
CA ILE A 127 8.57 2.79 5.09
C ILE A 127 8.37 4.28 5.35
N PRO A 128 7.57 4.99 4.53
CA PRO A 128 7.31 6.39 4.74
C PRO A 128 6.64 6.62 6.10
N LYS A 129 7.13 7.60 6.85
CA LYS A 129 6.57 7.96 8.18
C LYS A 129 5.24 8.68 8.10
N GLN A 130 4.92 9.33 6.98
CA GLN A 130 3.72 10.13 6.76
C GLN A 130 2.95 9.64 5.53
N GLY A 131 1.63 9.82 5.53
CA GLY A 131 0.75 9.48 4.39
C GLY A 131 0.48 7.99 4.19
N ALA A 132 0.96 7.12 5.09
CA ALA A 132 0.89 5.68 4.90
C ALA A 132 -0.55 5.12 4.87
N ARG A 133 -1.54 5.83 5.42
CA ARG A 133 -2.92 5.36 5.49
C ARG A 133 -3.91 6.52 5.39
N ILE A 134 -4.40 6.75 4.17
CA ILE A 134 -5.51 7.68 3.91
C ILE A 134 -6.82 6.92 4.06
N MET A 135 -7.78 7.50 4.80
CA MET A 135 -9.08 6.91 5.06
C MET A 135 -10.11 7.41 4.06
N ALA A 136 -11.20 6.66 3.89
CA ALA A 136 -12.29 7.01 2.98
C ALA A 136 -12.99 8.29 3.44
N LEU A 137 -13.37 9.16 2.51
CA LEU A 137 -13.96 10.47 2.85
C LEU A 137 -15.35 10.35 3.48
N GLN A 138 -16.12 9.30 3.12
CA GLN A 138 -17.48 9.09 3.64
C GLN A 138 -17.51 8.10 4.80
N ASP A 139 -16.39 7.41 5.06
CA ASP A 139 -16.24 6.44 6.17
C ASP A 139 -14.80 6.50 6.68
N PRO A 140 -14.47 7.46 7.55
CA PRO A 140 -13.09 7.71 7.98
C PRO A 140 -12.51 6.62 8.89
N GLU A 141 -13.25 5.59 9.23
CA GLU A 141 -12.76 4.40 9.94
C GLU A 141 -12.21 3.36 8.95
N ARG A 142 -12.60 3.43 7.68
CA ARG A 142 -12.21 2.52 6.63
C ARG A 142 -11.15 3.13 5.71
N LYS A 143 -10.15 2.31 5.31
CA LYS A 143 -9.11 2.76 4.37
C LYS A 143 -9.72 3.12 3.01
N MET A 144 -9.28 4.26 2.44
CA MET A 144 -9.63 4.65 1.07
C MET A 144 -9.22 3.56 0.09
N SER A 145 -10.15 3.15 -0.77
CA SER A 145 -9.94 2.09 -1.75
C SER A 145 -10.54 2.43 -3.11
N LYS A 146 -9.80 2.15 -4.18
CA LYS A 146 -10.30 2.33 -5.55
C LYS A 146 -11.49 1.40 -5.90
N SER A 147 -11.68 0.33 -5.14
CA SER A 147 -12.77 -0.63 -5.29
C SER A 147 -13.95 -0.35 -4.36
N ASP A 148 -14.01 0.84 -3.73
CA ASP A 148 -15.15 1.24 -2.93
C ASP A 148 -16.39 1.43 -3.80
N GLU A 149 -17.53 0.86 -3.38
CA GLU A 149 -18.80 1.01 -4.08
C GLU A 149 -19.29 2.47 -4.06
N ASN A 150 -18.99 3.21 -2.98
CA ASN A 150 -19.26 4.64 -2.89
C ASN A 150 -18.09 5.45 -3.48
N GLN A 151 -18.22 5.85 -4.73
CA GLN A 151 -17.23 6.65 -5.45
C GLN A 151 -16.92 8.01 -4.81
N SER A 152 -17.81 8.54 -3.97
CA SER A 152 -17.56 9.77 -3.21
C SER A 152 -16.58 9.59 -2.06
N SER A 153 -16.31 8.35 -1.66
CA SER A 153 -15.35 7.99 -0.60
C SER A 153 -13.89 8.08 -1.05
N THR A 154 -13.65 8.09 -2.37
CA THR A 154 -12.30 7.95 -2.94
C THR A 154 -11.95 9.12 -3.86
N LEU A 155 -10.74 9.68 -3.67
CA LEU A 155 -10.15 10.65 -4.58
C LEU A 155 -9.36 9.90 -5.66
N TYR A 156 -9.74 10.06 -6.91
CA TYR A 156 -9.01 9.49 -8.03
C TYR A 156 -8.07 10.54 -8.64
N ILE A 157 -6.90 10.11 -9.07
CA ILE A 157 -5.90 11.01 -9.68
C ILE A 157 -6.43 11.73 -10.91
N LEU A 158 -7.34 11.10 -11.66
CA LEU A 158 -7.95 11.65 -12.88
C LEU A 158 -9.31 12.31 -12.64
N ASP A 159 -9.78 12.45 -11.40
CA ASP A 159 -10.99 13.22 -11.10
C ASP A 159 -10.80 14.69 -11.51
N GLU A 160 -11.77 15.26 -12.20
CA GLU A 160 -11.75 16.70 -12.53
C GLU A 160 -11.69 17.56 -11.24
N PRO A 161 -11.02 18.72 -11.24
CA PRO A 161 -10.87 19.59 -10.07
C PRO A 161 -12.19 19.89 -9.34
N SER A 162 -13.28 20.12 -10.09
CA SER A 162 -14.61 20.32 -9.53
C SER A 162 -15.14 19.11 -8.78
N THR A 163 -14.85 17.90 -9.26
CA THR A 163 -15.23 16.64 -8.63
C THR A 163 -14.42 16.39 -7.36
N LEU A 164 -13.10 16.62 -7.40
CA LEU A 164 -12.23 16.54 -6.22
C LEU A 164 -12.73 17.46 -5.12
N LYS A 165 -13.00 18.73 -5.47
CA LYS A 165 -13.54 19.73 -4.53
C LYS A 165 -14.87 19.29 -3.93
N LYS A 166 -15.80 18.81 -4.77
CA LYS A 166 -17.12 18.33 -4.31
C LYS A 166 -16.99 17.17 -3.33
N LYS A 167 -16.13 16.18 -3.62
CA LYS A 167 -15.89 15.02 -2.76
C LYS A 167 -15.32 15.43 -1.40
N ILE A 168 -14.32 16.31 -1.39
CA ILE A 168 -13.70 16.81 -0.14
C ILE A 168 -14.67 17.67 0.67
N MET A 169 -15.40 18.55 0.02
CA MET A 169 -16.40 19.40 0.73
C MET A 169 -17.53 18.55 1.35
N SER A 170 -17.91 17.43 0.74
CA SER A 170 -18.93 16.51 1.24
C SER A 170 -18.41 15.44 2.19
N SER A 171 -17.11 15.43 2.52
CA SER A 171 -16.53 14.42 3.42
C SER A 171 -17.18 14.45 4.80
N VAL A 172 -17.31 13.28 5.41
CA VAL A 172 -17.91 13.12 6.75
C VAL A 172 -16.96 13.70 7.81
N THR A 173 -17.53 14.52 8.69
CA THR A 173 -16.86 15.11 9.85
C THR A 173 -17.82 15.07 11.05
N ASP A 174 -17.27 15.15 12.26
CA ASP A 174 -18.07 15.28 13.47
C ASP A 174 -18.86 16.61 13.50
N SER A 175 -19.71 16.78 14.52
CA SER A 175 -20.55 17.98 14.72
C SER A 175 -19.83 19.13 15.44
N GLY A 176 -18.54 19.00 15.74
CA GLY A 176 -17.73 20.01 16.39
C GLY A 176 -17.27 21.12 15.45
N SER A 177 -16.35 21.95 15.93
CA SER A 177 -15.75 23.03 15.14
C SER A 177 -14.22 23.08 15.26
N GLU A 178 -13.62 22.38 16.22
CA GLU A 178 -12.18 22.42 16.46
C GLU A 178 -11.42 21.55 15.47
N ILE A 179 -10.43 22.14 14.80
CA ILE A 179 -9.55 21.50 13.84
C ILE A 179 -8.32 20.97 14.59
N LEU A 180 -8.38 19.72 15.03
CA LEU A 180 -7.28 19.03 15.70
C LEU A 180 -7.36 17.51 15.45
N VAL A 181 -6.21 16.83 15.50
CA VAL A 181 -6.14 15.37 15.46
C VAL A 181 -6.63 14.81 16.78
N SER A 182 -7.65 13.97 16.73
CA SER A 182 -8.19 13.26 17.89
C SER A 182 -8.85 11.95 17.44
N ASP A 183 -8.85 10.95 18.33
CA ASP A 183 -9.54 9.68 18.11
C ASP A 183 -11.07 9.87 17.95
N ASP A 184 -11.62 10.88 18.60
CA ASP A 184 -13.03 11.25 18.51
C ASP A 184 -13.40 11.97 17.21
N LYS A 185 -12.40 12.36 16.41
CA LYS A 185 -12.55 13.17 15.19
C LYS A 185 -11.88 12.49 13.97
N PRO A 186 -12.24 11.24 13.63
CA PRO A 186 -11.54 10.49 12.57
C PRO A 186 -11.61 11.19 11.21
N GLY A 187 -12.72 11.86 10.89
CA GLY A 187 -12.88 12.60 9.64
C GLY A 187 -11.95 13.80 9.54
N ILE A 188 -11.82 14.60 10.60
CA ILE A 188 -10.92 15.75 10.68
C ILE A 188 -9.46 15.28 10.68
N SER A 189 -9.14 14.25 11.46
CA SER A 189 -7.81 13.64 11.50
C SER A 189 -7.37 13.17 10.11
N ASN A 190 -8.28 12.53 9.34
CA ASN A 190 -8.03 12.11 7.97
C ASN A 190 -7.78 13.32 7.03
N LEU A 191 -8.61 14.36 7.09
CA LEU A 191 -8.44 15.57 6.28
C LEU A 191 -7.12 16.28 6.58
N LEU A 192 -6.74 16.38 7.86
CA LEU A 192 -5.44 16.94 8.27
C LEU A 192 -4.28 16.11 7.73
N GLN A 193 -4.40 14.79 7.75
CA GLN A 193 -3.38 13.89 7.19
C GLN A 193 -3.25 14.04 5.66
N VAL A 194 -4.37 14.17 4.95
CA VAL A 194 -4.38 14.45 3.51
C VAL A 194 -3.72 15.79 3.24
N TYR A 195 -4.09 16.82 3.98
CA TYR A 195 -3.52 18.16 3.80
C TYR A 195 -2.02 18.19 4.06
N SER A 196 -1.57 17.58 5.16
CA SER A 196 -0.14 17.44 5.48
C SER A 196 0.64 16.74 4.36
N THR A 197 0.08 15.64 3.83
CA THR A 197 0.71 14.89 2.75
C THR A 197 0.82 15.69 1.46
N MET A 198 -0.23 16.45 1.10
CA MET A 198 -0.27 17.19 -0.16
C MET A 198 0.50 18.51 -0.08
N SER A 199 0.51 19.18 1.07
CA SER A 199 1.20 20.47 1.24
C SER A 199 2.66 20.34 1.69
N GLY A 200 3.07 19.16 2.21
CA GLY A 200 4.37 18.96 2.84
C GLY A 200 4.52 19.62 4.22
N ARG A 201 3.46 20.27 4.74
CA ARG A 201 3.45 20.90 6.08
C ARG A 201 3.17 19.83 7.15
N SER A 202 3.70 20.03 8.33
CA SER A 202 3.36 19.17 9.47
C SER A 202 1.92 19.42 9.95
N VAL A 203 1.30 18.38 10.51
CA VAL A 203 -0.08 18.50 11.06
C VAL A 203 -0.16 19.61 12.11
N ALA A 204 0.83 19.73 13.00
CA ALA A 204 0.87 20.76 14.03
C ALA A 204 0.92 22.20 13.46
N GLU A 205 1.64 22.42 12.36
CA GLU A 205 1.65 23.72 11.66
C GLU A 205 0.30 24.03 11.03
N ILE A 206 -0.40 23.02 10.50
CA ILE A 206 -1.72 23.18 9.90
C ILE A 206 -2.75 23.52 10.99
N GLU A 207 -2.78 22.75 12.09
CA GLU A 207 -3.64 23.01 13.25
C GLU A 207 -3.43 24.42 13.80
N GLY A 208 -2.17 24.84 13.95
CA GLY A 208 -1.82 26.19 14.41
C GLY A 208 -2.33 27.29 13.47
N SER A 209 -2.23 27.08 12.15
CA SER A 209 -2.67 28.08 11.15
C SER A 209 -4.18 28.16 11.00
N LEU A 210 -4.91 27.10 11.31
CA LEU A 210 -6.38 27.03 11.22
C LEU A 210 -7.07 27.17 12.58
N LYS A 211 -6.34 27.59 13.61
CA LYS A 211 -6.91 27.77 14.95
C LYS A 211 -8.02 28.83 14.95
N GLY A 212 -9.22 28.41 15.36
CA GLY A 212 -10.41 29.28 15.38
C GLY A 212 -11.20 29.29 14.08
N GLU A 213 -10.70 28.62 13.02
CA GLU A 213 -11.44 28.42 11.79
C GLU A 213 -12.40 27.24 11.88
N GLY A 214 -13.40 27.21 11.00
CA GLY A 214 -14.36 26.11 10.91
C GLY A 214 -13.96 25.03 9.89
N TYR A 215 -14.64 23.89 9.94
CA TYR A 215 -14.40 22.74 9.04
C TYR A 215 -14.54 23.09 7.55
N GLY A 216 -15.36 24.09 7.19
CA GLY A 216 -15.49 24.56 5.82
C GLY A 216 -14.18 25.14 5.29
N THR A 217 -13.43 25.89 6.11
CA THR A 217 -12.11 26.44 5.77
C THR A 217 -11.11 25.31 5.59
N LEU A 218 -11.04 24.34 6.52
CA LEU A 218 -10.16 23.19 6.39
C LEU A 218 -10.44 22.41 5.09
N LYS A 219 -11.71 22.08 4.81
CA LYS A 219 -12.08 21.33 3.60
C LYS A 219 -11.69 22.06 2.32
N LYS A 220 -11.82 23.38 2.31
CA LYS A 220 -11.41 24.22 1.18
C LYS A 220 -9.89 24.16 0.97
N GLU A 221 -9.12 24.37 2.04
CA GLU A 221 -7.65 24.30 2.00
C GLU A 221 -7.15 22.92 1.55
N VAL A 222 -7.77 21.83 2.05
CA VAL A 222 -7.48 20.46 1.60
C VAL A 222 -7.76 20.29 0.12
N ALA A 223 -8.91 20.79 -0.36
CA ALA A 223 -9.28 20.68 -1.77
C ALA A 223 -8.29 21.44 -2.67
N ASP A 224 -7.92 22.66 -2.29
CA ASP A 224 -6.99 23.47 -3.05
C ASP A 224 -5.58 22.83 -3.06
N ALA A 225 -5.12 22.25 -1.95
CA ALA A 225 -3.86 21.51 -1.90
C ALA A 225 -3.85 20.26 -2.77
N VAL A 226 -4.92 19.45 -2.71
CA VAL A 226 -5.06 18.24 -3.56
C VAL A 226 -5.07 18.61 -5.03
N ILE A 227 -5.85 19.62 -5.43
CA ILE A 227 -5.93 20.07 -6.82
C ILE A 227 -4.57 20.56 -7.30
N SER A 228 -3.88 21.39 -6.51
CA SER A 228 -2.56 21.93 -6.91
C SER A 228 -1.50 20.86 -7.18
N VAL A 229 -1.57 19.72 -6.48
CA VAL A 229 -0.64 18.59 -6.68
C VAL A 229 -1.06 17.73 -7.87
N LEU A 230 -2.37 17.53 -8.10
CA LEU A 230 -2.85 16.64 -9.15
C LEU A 230 -2.93 17.32 -10.53
N GLU A 231 -3.22 18.61 -10.60
CA GLU A 231 -3.39 19.33 -11.86
C GLU A 231 -2.17 19.23 -12.81
N PRO A 232 -0.91 19.38 -12.34
CA PRO A 232 0.26 19.19 -13.20
C PRO A 232 0.39 17.76 -13.75
N VAL A 233 -0.02 16.75 -12.96
CA VAL A 233 -0.03 15.34 -13.37
C VAL A 233 -1.10 15.11 -14.42
N GLN A 234 -2.30 15.63 -14.21
CA GLN A 234 -3.43 15.53 -15.12
C GLN A 234 -3.14 16.22 -16.46
N THR A 235 -2.50 17.39 -16.42
CA THR A 235 -2.10 18.14 -17.62
C THR A 235 -1.10 17.38 -18.48
N LYS A 236 -0.17 16.65 -17.84
CA LYS A 236 0.80 15.80 -18.58
C LYS A 236 0.19 14.50 -19.10
N TYR A 237 -0.89 14.04 -18.49
CA TYR A 237 -1.57 12.81 -18.89
C TYR A 237 -2.48 13.00 -20.12
N LYS A 238 -3.09 14.19 -20.27
CA LYS A 238 -3.90 14.59 -21.44
C LYS A 238 -3.02 14.87 -22.65
#